data_42449e70182bda5e25e422f130cffb70
#
_entry.id   42449e70182bda5e25e422f130cffb70
#
_cell.length_a   1.000
_cell.length_b   1.000
_cell.length_c   1.000
_cell.angle_alpha   90.00
_cell.angle_beta   90.00
_cell.angle_gamma   90.00
#
_symmetry.space_group_name_H-M   'P 1'
#
loop_
_entity.id
_entity.type
_entity.pdbx_description
1 polymer ?
#
loop_
_entity_poly.entity_id
_entity_poly.type
_entity_poly.pdbx_seq_one_letter_code
_entity_poly.pdbx_strand_id
1 'polypeptide(L)'
;MIRVAATAAALTLLSACGSQPSDVPQTGPNPQLPGQQPSLIPAMKIAKPTGWGDTRPTVPKGFAINAVATDLKVPRQMLVLPNGDLLVAEGKGGHAPKLRPKDVIAGYIKSLGTTSVKGGDRITLLRDADGDGRPELRTTFIGKLDAPYGMALVGNELFVAEQGALKRFDYVPGATSITTPAVVVTRLPSRINHHWTKSLAASADGSKLYVGVGSNSNVGERGMEVEQDRAVVWEIDRQTGAHRAIATGIRNPTALAIEPVTNGLWSVVNERDELGPRLVPDYLTQVRDGAFYGWPYSYYGRNVDPRAHPQRPDLVATAVAPDYALGSHVAALGLSFVTGGGWGGAFSEGAFVGEHGSWNRQDLAGYKVVWVPFAGGRPSGEPRDLVTGFIGPDGKARGRPVGVLYDAPRRALFIADDLSNTVWRVTPAVTTAAAGTGRARG
;
A
#
# COMPACT_ATOMS: atom_id res chain seq x y z
N MET A 1 -55.67 -14.09 48.11
CA MET A 1 -54.45 -13.31 48.11
C MET A 1 -53.27 -14.21 47.85
N ILE A 2 -52.85 -14.28 46.60
CA ILE A 2 -51.69 -15.08 46.20
C ILE A 2 -50.56 -14.12 45.87
N ARG A 3 -49.48 -14.22 46.65
CA ARG A 3 -48.25 -13.41 46.40
C ARG A 3 -47.38 -14.14 45.40
N VAL A 4 -47.15 -13.52 44.21
CA VAL A 4 -46.19 -13.96 43.23
C VAL A 4 -44.84 -13.35 43.62
N ALA A 5 -43.86 -14.19 43.94
CA ALA A 5 -42.46 -13.80 44.13
C ALA A 5 -41.76 -13.76 42.79
N ALA A 6 -41.30 -12.61 42.36
CA ALA A 6 -40.47 -12.46 41.17
C ALA A 6 -38.99 -12.67 41.57
N THR A 7 -38.39 -13.76 41.06
CA THR A 7 -36.99 -14.07 41.21
C THR A 7 -36.21 -13.36 40.10
N ALA A 8 -35.45 -12.32 40.43
CA ALA A 8 -34.51 -11.66 39.51
C ALA A 8 -33.24 -12.51 39.40
N ALA A 9 -33.01 -13.11 38.25
CA ALA A 9 -31.74 -13.76 37.94
C ALA A 9 -30.73 -12.67 37.48
N ALA A 10 -29.77 -12.40 38.33
CA ALA A 10 -28.62 -11.54 37.98
C ALA A 10 -27.65 -12.37 37.08
N LEU A 11 -27.57 -12.04 35.80
CA LEU A 11 -26.51 -12.49 34.92
C LEU A 11 -25.23 -11.73 35.30
N THR A 12 -24.35 -12.37 36.03
CA THR A 12 -22.97 -11.93 36.19
C THR A 12 -22.20 -12.22 34.90
N LEU A 13 -22.00 -11.20 34.09
CA LEU A 13 -21.02 -11.21 33.01
C LEU A 13 -19.62 -11.25 33.63
N LEU A 14 -19.03 -12.43 33.68
CA LEU A 14 -17.60 -12.60 33.92
C LEU A 14 -16.86 -12.00 32.72
N SER A 15 -16.43 -10.74 32.85
CA SER A 15 -15.40 -10.15 32.01
C SER A 15 -14.11 -10.90 32.29
N ALA A 16 -13.77 -11.89 31.47
CA ALA A 16 -12.42 -12.42 31.42
C ALA A 16 -11.51 -11.29 30.87
N CYS A 17 -10.95 -10.47 31.76
CA CYS A 17 -9.80 -9.64 31.45
C CYS A 17 -8.60 -10.56 31.19
N GLY A 18 -8.53 -11.13 30.02
CA GLY A 18 -7.28 -11.67 29.50
C GLY A 18 -6.38 -10.46 29.23
N SER A 19 -5.36 -10.28 30.06
CA SER A 19 -4.27 -9.33 29.78
C SER A 19 -3.72 -9.65 28.40
N GLN A 20 -3.97 -8.77 27.43
CA GLN A 20 -3.39 -8.85 26.09
C GLN A 20 -1.89 -8.67 26.27
N PRO A 21 -1.03 -9.57 25.75
CA PRO A 21 0.40 -9.30 25.69
C PRO A 21 0.57 -8.09 24.74
N SER A 22 0.77 -6.92 25.31
CA SER A 22 0.88 -5.65 24.57
C SER A 22 2.18 -5.52 23.77
N ASP A 23 3.15 -6.42 23.99
CA ASP A 23 4.53 -6.22 23.58
C ASP A 23 5.13 -7.34 22.72
N VAL A 24 4.28 -8.13 22.04
CA VAL A 24 4.80 -9.14 21.11
C VAL A 24 5.25 -8.47 19.83
N PRO A 25 6.54 -8.57 19.41
CA PRO A 25 7.02 -8.02 18.17
C PRO A 25 6.26 -8.60 16.97
N GLN A 26 5.51 -7.77 16.27
CA GLN A 26 4.73 -8.15 15.10
C GLN A 26 5.35 -7.60 13.81
N THR A 27 6.57 -7.13 13.90
CA THR A 27 7.35 -6.55 12.79
C THR A 27 8.64 -7.33 12.61
N GLY A 28 9.29 -7.13 11.49
CA GLY A 28 10.57 -7.73 11.22
C GLY A 28 10.51 -9.11 10.55
N PRO A 29 11.67 -9.77 10.39
CA PRO A 29 11.76 -11.03 9.67
C PRO A 29 11.21 -12.25 10.45
N ASN A 30 11.10 -12.15 11.77
CA ASN A 30 10.66 -13.22 12.65
C ASN A 30 9.56 -12.76 13.62
N PRO A 31 8.37 -12.37 13.13
CA PRO A 31 7.30 -11.86 13.97
C PRO A 31 6.76 -12.97 14.89
N GLN A 32 6.36 -12.59 16.08
CA GLN A 32 5.59 -13.47 16.94
C GLN A 32 4.10 -13.29 16.66
N LEU A 33 3.44 -14.37 16.24
CA LEU A 33 2.01 -14.35 15.94
C LEU A 33 1.20 -14.70 17.19
N PRO A 34 0.30 -13.82 17.65
CA PRO A 34 -0.59 -14.16 18.77
C PRO A 34 -1.61 -15.21 18.34
N GLY A 35 -2.28 -15.82 19.32
CA GLY A 35 -3.42 -16.70 19.06
C GLY A 35 -4.56 -15.96 18.37
N GLN A 36 -5.35 -16.69 17.58
CA GLN A 36 -6.56 -16.17 16.93
C GLN A 36 -7.58 -15.70 18.00
N GLN A 37 -8.16 -14.54 17.78
CA GLN A 37 -9.18 -13.92 18.63
C GLN A 37 -10.39 -13.51 17.79
N PRO A 38 -11.13 -14.46 17.20
CA PRO A 38 -12.29 -14.15 16.41
C PRO A 38 -13.37 -13.51 17.29
N SER A 39 -13.96 -12.41 16.80
CA SER A 39 -15.06 -11.74 17.46
C SER A 39 -16.24 -11.60 16.52
N LEU A 40 -17.46 -11.77 17.05
CA LEU A 40 -18.69 -11.51 16.30
C LEU A 40 -18.79 -10.03 15.87
N ILE A 41 -18.28 -9.13 16.71
CA ILE A 41 -18.17 -7.71 16.42
C ILE A 41 -16.69 -7.36 16.49
N PRO A 42 -15.99 -7.28 15.35
CA PRO A 42 -14.59 -6.91 15.36
C PRO A 42 -14.40 -5.50 15.92
N ALA A 43 -13.29 -5.29 16.62
CA ALA A 43 -12.89 -3.95 17.05
C ALA A 43 -12.71 -3.06 15.82
N MET A 44 -13.51 -2.03 15.70
CA MET A 44 -13.48 -1.10 14.56
C MET A 44 -13.28 0.32 15.05
N LYS A 45 -12.23 0.96 14.59
CA LYS A 45 -11.97 2.39 14.81
C LYS A 45 -11.28 2.93 13.57
N ILE A 46 -11.80 4.01 13.03
CA ILE A 46 -11.14 4.76 11.96
C ILE A 46 -10.91 6.19 12.40
N ALA A 47 -9.72 6.71 12.11
CA ALA A 47 -9.42 8.10 12.36
C ALA A 47 -10.24 8.98 11.38
N LYS A 48 -11.03 9.89 11.92
CA LYS A 48 -11.83 10.84 11.12
C LYS A 48 -10.91 11.87 10.46
N PRO A 49 -11.18 12.29 9.22
CA PRO A 49 -10.40 13.31 8.53
C PRO A 49 -10.41 14.65 9.26
N THR A 50 -9.28 15.34 9.30
CA THR A 50 -9.16 16.69 9.83
C THR A 50 -8.36 17.65 8.93
N GLY A 51 -7.60 17.12 7.96
CA GLY A 51 -6.72 17.91 7.11
C GLY A 51 -5.44 18.39 7.82
N TRP A 52 -4.53 18.96 7.05
CA TRP A 52 -3.23 19.43 7.56
C TRP A 52 -3.25 20.83 8.12
N GLY A 53 -4.13 21.75 7.65
CA GLY A 53 -4.07 23.17 7.98
C GLY A 53 -2.67 23.73 7.69
N ASP A 54 -2.11 24.47 8.66
CA ASP A 54 -0.73 25.00 8.56
C ASP A 54 0.35 23.99 8.97
N THR A 55 -0.04 22.76 9.31
CA THR A 55 0.89 21.69 9.70
C THR A 55 1.30 20.84 8.50
N ARG A 56 2.33 20.01 8.67
CA ARG A 56 2.84 19.06 7.68
C ARG A 56 3.30 17.78 8.37
N PRO A 57 3.53 16.70 7.61
CA PRO A 57 4.10 15.48 8.19
C PRO A 57 5.46 15.75 8.84
N THR A 58 5.80 14.92 9.82
CA THR A 58 7.05 15.00 10.57
C THR A 58 8.08 14.06 9.95
N VAL A 59 9.31 14.54 9.78
CA VAL A 59 10.45 13.76 9.29
C VAL A 59 11.61 13.82 10.32
N PRO A 60 12.55 12.87 10.31
CA PRO A 60 13.72 12.90 11.20
C PRO A 60 14.58 14.14 11.01
N LYS A 61 15.36 14.48 12.03
CA LYS A 61 16.38 15.56 11.93
C LYS A 61 17.32 15.30 10.76
N GLY A 62 17.61 16.33 9.99
CA GLY A 62 18.44 16.24 8.78
C GLY A 62 17.64 16.01 7.51
N PHE A 63 16.31 15.96 7.59
CA PHE A 63 15.41 15.91 6.44
C PHE A 63 14.46 17.11 6.43
N ALA A 64 13.96 17.43 5.24
CA ALA A 64 12.91 18.42 5.01
C ALA A 64 11.74 17.77 4.28
N ILE A 65 10.53 18.27 4.49
CA ILE A 65 9.32 17.83 3.79
C ILE A 65 8.53 19.05 3.32
N ASN A 66 8.06 19.00 2.07
CA ASN A 66 7.17 20.00 1.49
C ASN A 66 6.07 19.34 0.65
N ALA A 67 4.95 20.03 0.46
CA ALA A 67 3.95 19.63 -0.50
C ALA A 67 4.40 20.02 -1.90
N VAL A 68 4.37 19.07 -2.84
CA VAL A 68 4.66 19.26 -4.26
C VAL A 68 3.39 19.64 -5.02
N ALA A 69 2.28 18.99 -4.70
CA ALA A 69 0.97 19.29 -5.28
C ALA A 69 -0.12 19.02 -4.25
N THR A 70 -1.10 19.90 -4.21
CA THR A 70 -2.33 19.79 -3.44
C THR A 70 -3.54 19.68 -4.39
N ASP A 71 -4.73 19.44 -3.85
CA ASP A 71 -5.99 19.40 -4.62
C ASP A 71 -5.99 18.40 -5.78
N LEU A 72 -5.22 17.32 -5.65
CA LEU A 72 -5.31 16.15 -6.49
C LEU A 72 -6.64 15.41 -6.24
N LYS A 73 -6.98 14.44 -7.05
CA LYS A 73 -8.21 13.66 -6.89
C LYS A 73 -7.90 12.21 -6.57
N VAL A 74 -7.64 11.94 -5.29
CA VAL A 74 -7.31 10.61 -4.75
C VAL A 74 -6.03 10.05 -5.40
N PRO A 75 -4.85 10.69 -5.14
CA PRO A 75 -3.57 10.24 -5.67
C PRO A 75 -3.21 8.85 -5.16
N ARG A 76 -2.62 8.02 -6.03
CA ARG A 76 -2.29 6.63 -5.77
C ARG A 76 -0.80 6.36 -6.00
N GLN A 77 -0.45 5.63 -7.04
CA GLN A 77 0.93 5.38 -7.39
C GLN A 77 1.53 6.52 -8.23
N MET A 78 2.83 6.59 -8.23
CA MET A 78 3.58 7.63 -8.93
C MET A 78 4.68 6.99 -9.78
N LEU A 79 5.12 7.72 -10.81
CA LEU A 79 6.22 7.33 -11.70
C LEU A 79 7.01 8.57 -12.11
N VAL A 80 8.34 8.52 -11.99
CA VAL A 80 9.21 9.56 -12.55
C VAL A 80 9.59 9.20 -13.97
N LEU A 81 9.38 10.13 -14.91
CA LEU A 81 9.80 10.00 -16.30
C LEU A 81 11.30 10.34 -16.47
N PRO A 82 11.97 9.90 -17.55
CA PRO A 82 13.40 10.14 -17.75
C PRO A 82 13.82 11.60 -17.75
N ASN A 83 12.93 12.51 -18.14
CA ASN A 83 13.17 13.96 -18.08
C ASN A 83 12.90 14.58 -16.69
N GLY A 84 12.51 13.74 -15.72
CA GLY A 84 12.25 14.16 -14.36
C GLY A 84 10.80 14.56 -14.07
N ASP A 85 9.90 14.56 -15.02
CA ASP A 85 8.48 14.80 -14.75
C ASP A 85 7.91 13.73 -13.82
N LEU A 86 7.06 14.11 -12.88
CA LEU A 86 6.38 13.19 -11.98
C LEU A 86 4.96 12.94 -12.49
N LEU A 87 4.65 11.68 -12.78
CA LEU A 87 3.29 11.21 -13.06
C LEU A 87 2.63 10.75 -11.78
N VAL A 88 1.36 11.13 -11.59
CA VAL A 88 0.53 10.74 -10.44
C VAL A 88 -0.75 10.10 -10.95
N ALA A 89 -0.99 8.84 -10.59
CA ALA A 89 -2.27 8.19 -10.85
C ALA A 89 -3.33 8.71 -9.86
N GLU A 90 -4.45 9.19 -10.38
CA GLU A 90 -5.58 9.66 -9.59
C GLU A 90 -6.80 8.76 -9.85
N GLY A 91 -7.09 7.84 -8.93
CA GLY A 91 -8.13 6.83 -9.13
C GLY A 91 -8.78 6.34 -7.84
N LYS A 92 -10.06 5.97 -7.95
CA LYS A 92 -10.85 5.36 -6.88
C LYS A 92 -11.80 4.35 -7.49
N GLY A 93 -11.56 3.08 -7.24
CA GLY A 93 -12.32 1.97 -7.81
C GLY A 93 -12.98 1.09 -6.75
N GLY A 94 -13.46 -0.08 -7.18
CA GLY A 94 -14.07 -1.10 -6.33
C GLY A 94 -15.59 -1.02 -6.28
N HIS A 95 -16.25 -2.15 -6.53
CA HIS A 95 -17.71 -2.26 -6.61
C HIS A 95 -18.26 -3.48 -5.85
N ALA A 96 -17.55 -3.92 -4.78
CA ALA A 96 -17.96 -5.11 -4.05
C ALA A 96 -19.37 -4.94 -3.44
N PRO A 97 -20.32 -5.85 -3.74
CA PRO A 97 -21.63 -5.81 -3.12
C PRO A 97 -21.53 -6.09 -1.60
N LYS A 98 -22.33 -5.39 -0.83
CA LYS A 98 -22.44 -5.60 0.63
C LYS A 98 -23.47 -6.69 0.88
N LEU A 99 -22.99 -7.92 1.08
CA LEU A 99 -23.86 -9.09 1.18
C LEU A 99 -24.32 -9.40 2.61
N ARG A 100 -23.55 -8.99 3.61
CA ARG A 100 -23.83 -9.28 5.02
C ARG A 100 -24.05 -7.99 5.81
N PRO A 101 -24.88 -7.99 6.87
CA PRO A 101 -25.07 -6.81 7.72
C PRO A 101 -23.74 -6.21 8.22
N LYS A 102 -22.76 -7.05 8.58
CA LYS A 102 -21.44 -6.59 9.00
C LYS A 102 -20.67 -5.86 7.89
N ASP A 103 -20.85 -6.22 6.62
CA ASP A 103 -20.22 -5.55 5.49
C ASP A 103 -20.76 -4.13 5.31
N VAL A 104 -22.06 -3.92 5.62
CA VAL A 104 -22.69 -2.59 5.61
C VAL A 104 -22.10 -1.73 6.72
N ILE A 105 -22.01 -2.26 7.95
CA ILE A 105 -21.45 -1.55 9.11
C ILE A 105 -19.98 -1.22 8.88
N ALA A 106 -19.17 -2.20 8.47
CA ALA A 106 -17.76 -1.99 8.17
C ALA A 106 -17.56 -0.98 7.03
N GLY A 107 -18.40 -1.05 5.98
CA GLY A 107 -18.39 -0.10 4.88
C GLY A 107 -18.72 1.33 5.35
N TYR A 108 -19.68 1.50 6.24
CA TYR A 108 -20.01 2.79 6.84
C TYR A 108 -18.85 3.33 7.67
N ILE A 109 -18.27 2.53 8.56
CA ILE A 109 -17.13 2.95 9.39
C ILE A 109 -15.93 3.35 8.50
N LYS A 110 -15.59 2.53 7.50
CA LYS A 110 -14.51 2.87 6.54
C LYS A 110 -14.78 4.19 5.83
N SER A 111 -16.03 4.48 5.45
CA SER A 111 -16.39 5.72 4.76
C SER A 111 -16.15 6.97 5.61
N LEU A 112 -16.23 6.86 6.95
CA LEU A 112 -15.95 7.97 7.87
C LEU A 112 -14.47 8.40 7.88
N GLY A 113 -13.56 7.56 7.41
CA GLY A 113 -12.11 7.81 7.37
C GLY A 113 -11.55 8.02 5.97
N THR A 114 -12.41 8.25 4.98
CA THR A 114 -11.98 8.47 3.58
C THR A 114 -12.34 9.86 3.11
N THR A 115 -11.61 10.33 2.09
CA THR A 115 -11.97 11.58 1.40
C THR A 115 -13.33 11.45 0.71
N SER A 116 -14.12 12.54 0.71
CA SER A 116 -15.35 12.67 -0.08
C SER A 116 -15.08 12.96 -1.56
N VAL A 117 -13.83 13.25 -1.92
CA VAL A 117 -13.42 13.54 -3.29
C VAL A 117 -13.60 12.28 -4.15
N LYS A 118 -14.17 12.44 -5.33
CA LYS A 118 -14.23 11.38 -6.35
C LYS A 118 -12.86 11.14 -6.95
N GLY A 119 -12.58 9.93 -7.43
CA GLY A 119 -11.36 9.62 -8.19
C GLY A 119 -11.21 10.54 -9.40
N GLY A 120 -9.97 10.85 -9.76
CA GLY A 120 -9.68 11.70 -10.92
C GLY A 120 -9.83 10.98 -12.24
N ASP A 121 -9.71 9.64 -12.21
CA ASP A 121 -9.74 8.76 -13.39
C ASP A 121 -8.79 9.26 -14.51
N ARG A 122 -7.57 9.66 -14.08
CA ARG A 122 -6.55 10.25 -14.93
C ARG A 122 -5.14 10.02 -14.38
N ILE A 123 -4.15 10.28 -15.21
CA ILE A 123 -2.77 10.51 -14.81
C ILE A 123 -2.50 12.02 -14.89
N THR A 124 -2.02 12.60 -13.82
CA THR A 124 -1.58 14.01 -13.76
C THR A 124 -0.06 14.05 -13.90
N LEU A 125 0.44 14.96 -14.72
CA LEU A 125 1.86 15.28 -14.86
C LEU A 125 2.17 16.52 -14.04
N LEU A 126 3.26 16.44 -13.29
CA LEU A 126 3.87 17.54 -12.54
C LEU A 126 5.30 17.73 -13.05
N ARG A 127 5.61 18.90 -13.58
CA ARG A 127 6.95 19.29 -14.04
C ARG A 127 7.51 20.37 -13.13
N ASP A 128 8.60 20.03 -12.47
CA ASP A 128 9.40 20.89 -11.60
C ASP A 128 10.74 21.12 -12.32
N ALA A 129 10.79 22.18 -13.12
CA ALA A 129 11.87 22.41 -14.07
C ALA A 129 13.16 22.95 -13.40
N ASP A 130 13.02 23.71 -12.31
CA ASP A 130 14.14 24.25 -11.56
C ASP A 130 14.54 23.39 -10.34
N GLY A 131 13.74 22.35 -10.02
CA GLY A 131 14.03 21.37 -8.98
C GLY A 131 13.75 21.85 -7.55
N ASP A 132 13.04 22.97 -7.39
CA ASP A 132 12.75 23.55 -6.07
C ASP A 132 11.67 22.77 -5.29
N GLY A 133 10.95 21.88 -5.96
CA GLY A 133 9.87 21.05 -5.41
C GLY A 133 8.49 21.71 -5.51
N ARG A 134 8.34 22.69 -6.39
CA ARG A 134 7.10 23.40 -6.72
C ARG A 134 6.89 23.37 -8.24
N PRO A 135 6.15 22.40 -8.76
CA PRO A 135 5.97 22.23 -10.19
C PRO A 135 5.39 23.51 -10.86
N GLU A 136 6.07 24.05 -11.88
CA GLU A 136 5.59 25.15 -12.72
C GLU A 136 4.49 24.71 -13.67
N LEU A 137 4.46 23.40 -14.01
CA LEU A 137 3.43 22.85 -14.86
C LEU A 137 2.70 21.70 -14.18
N ARG A 138 1.39 21.80 -14.12
CA ARG A 138 0.47 20.73 -13.74
C ARG A 138 -0.57 20.55 -14.85
N THR A 139 -0.63 19.36 -15.44
CA THR A 139 -1.57 19.05 -16.52
C THR A 139 -2.14 17.64 -16.42
N THR A 140 -3.28 17.40 -17.06
CA THR A 140 -3.78 16.05 -17.27
C THR A 140 -2.95 15.39 -18.37
N PHE A 141 -2.13 14.40 -17.99
CA PHE A 141 -1.28 13.67 -18.93
C PHE A 141 -2.08 12.66 -19.74
N ILE A 142 -2.92 11.87 -19.08
CA ILE A 142 -3.86 10.94 -19.69
C ILE A 142 -5.19 11.05 -18.95
N GLY A 143 -6.27 11.30 -19.65
CA GLY A 143 -7.63 11.36 -19.09
C GLY A 143 -8.49 10.17 -19.47
N LYS A 144 -9.70 10.10 -18.90
CA LYS A 144 -10.73 9.09 -19.21
C LYS A 144 -10.27 7.64 -18.97
N LEU A 145 -9.56 7.45 -17.86
CA LEU A 145 -9.12 6.15 -17.38
C LEU A 145 -10.17 5.54 -16.44
N ASP A 146 -10.07 4.24 -16.17
CA ASP A 146 -10.97 3.53 -15.26
C ASP A 146 -10.23 3.17 -13.96
N ALA A 147 -10.25 4.08 -12.98
CA ALA A 147 -9.55 3.96 -11.71
C ALA A 147 -8.08 3.49 -11.88
N PRO A 148 -7.19 4.29 -12.51
CA PRO A 148 -5.80 3.93 -12.72
C PRO A 148 -5.08 3.76 -11.39
N TYR A 149 -4.11 2.82 -11.35
CA TYR A 149 -3.34 2.57 -10.16
C TYR A 149 -1.83 2.42 -10.45
N GLY A 150 -1.39 1.26 -10.96
CA GLY A 150 0.00 1.00 -11.26
C GLY A 150 0.45 1.60 -12.59
N MET A 151 1.70 2.05 -12.67
CA MET A 151 2.32 2.58 -13.89
C MET A 151 3.72 2.00 -14.05
N ALA A 152 4.15 1.77 -15.30
CA ALA A 152 5.52 1.41 -15.66
C ALA A 152 5.87 2.00 -17.03
N LEU A 153 7.11 2.47 -17.20
CA LEU A 153 7.64 2.93 -18.47
C LEU A 153 8.73 1.97 -18.94
N VAL A 154 8.61 1.47 -20.16
CA VAL A 154 9.63 0.63 -20.81
C VAL A 154 9.95 1.21 -22.18
N GLY A 155 11.13 1.79 -22.34
CA GLY A 155 11.45 2.57 -23.53
C GLY A 155 10.46 3.72 -23.72
N ASN A 156 9.77 3.74 -24.84
CA ASN A 156 8.75 4.72 -25.17
C ASN A 156 7.31 4.19 -25.00
N GLU A 157 7.12 3.13 -24.21
CA GLU A 157 5.81 2.55 -23.92
C GLU A 157 5.45 2.78 -22.45
N LEU A 158 4.42 3.58 -22.20
CA LEU A 158 3.85 3.78 -20.88
C LEU A 158 2.73 2.79 -20.66
N PHE A 159 2.87 1.95 -19.65
CA PHE A 159 1.87 0.99 -19.22
C PHE A 159 1.10 1.53 -18.01
N VAL A 160 -0.22 1.41 -18.05
CA VAL A 160 -1.12 1.81 -16.97
C VAL A 160 -2.04 0.65 -16.64
N ALA A 161 -2.00 0.20 -15.40
CA ALA A 161 -2.91 -0.80 -14.88
C ALA A 161 -4.16 -0.10 -14.31
N GLU A 162 -5.28 -0.28 -14.97
CA GLU A 162 -6.61 0.12 -14.53
C GLU A 162 -7.29 -1.05 -13.80
N GLN A 163 -8.45 -0.80 -13.18
CA GLN A 163 -9.13 -1.88 -12.47
C GLN A 163 -9.54 -3.06 -13.37
N GLY A 164 -9.77 -2.87 -14.66
CA GLY A 164 -10.25 -3.89 -15.60
C GLY A 164 -9.32 -4.23 -16.76
N ALA A 165 -8.19 -3.53 -16.91
CA ALA A 165 -7.26 -3.76 -18.01
C ALA A 165 -5.85 -3.24 -17.72
N LEU A 166 -4.86 -3.87 -18.34
CA LEU A 166 -3.54 -3.30 -18.53
C LEU A 166 -3.52 -2.66 -19.92
N LYS A 167 -3.22 -1.35 -19.96
CA LYS A 167 -3.19 -0.56 -21.18
C LYS A 167 -1.78 -0.04 -21.47
N ARG A 168 -1.44 0.08 -22.74
CA ARG A 168 -0.22 0.69 -23.25
C ARG A 168 -0.54 1.97 -23.99
N PHE A 169 0.29 2.98 -23.76
CA PHE A 169 0.28 4.27 -24.44
C PHE A 169 1.65 4.56 -25.03
N ASP A 170 1.68 5.13 -26.24
CA ASP A 170 2.95 5.58 -26.84
C ASP A 170 3.38 6.88 -26.15
N TYR A 171 4.55 6.84 -25.51
CA TYR A 171 5.15 7.97 -24.82
C TYR A 171 6.16 8.69 -25.70
N VAL A 172 6.02 9.99 -25.80
CA VAL A 172 6.99 10.86 -26.45
C VAL A 172 7.76 11.64 -25.35
N PRO A 173 9.11 11.57 -25.29
CA PRO A 173 9.89 12.31 -24.30
C PRO A 173 9.56 13.81 -24.30
N GLY A 174 9.30 14.36 -23.12
CA GLY A 174 8.96 15.78 -22.95
C GLY A 174 7.49 16.14 -23.25
N ALA A 175 6.68 15.22 -23.75
CA ALA A 175 5.24 15.44 -23.93
C ALA A 175 4.57 15.81 -22.61
N THR A 176 3.59 16.69 -22.66
CA THR A 176 2.79 17.12 -21.49
C THR A 176 1.39 16.51 -21.47
N SER A 177 1.03 15.77 -22.50
CA SER A 177 -0.21 15.00 -22.60
C SER A 177 -0.10 13.86 -23.62
N ILE A 178 -0.89 12.80 -23.44
CA ILE A 178 -1.11 11.74 -24.41
C ILE A 178 -2.61 11.71 -24.72
N THR A 179 -2.94 11.90 -26.00
CA THR A 179 -4.32 11.90 -26.50
C THR A 179 -4.60 10.75 -27.47
N THR A 180 -3.55 10.02 -27.86
CA THR A 180 -3.66 8.83 -28.71
C THR A 180 -4.42 7.72 -27.99
N PRO A 181 -5.23 6.92 -28.70
CA PRO A 181 -5.92 5.78 -28.10
C PRO A 181 -4.96 4.78 -27.49
N ALA A 182 -5.33 4.24 -26.35
CA ALA A 182 -4.58 3.17 -25.70
C ALA A 182 -4.73 1.83 -26.47
N VAL A 183 -3.69 1.01 -26.40
CA VAL A 183 -3.75 -0.40 -26.76
C VAL A 183 -4.01 -1.21 -25.50
N VAL A 184 -5.04 -2.06 -25.50
CA VAL A 184 -5.26 -3.01 -24.40
C VAL A 184 -4.28 -4.17 -24.55
N VAL A 185 -3.36 -4.30 -23.60
CA VAL A 185 -2.37 -5.39 -23.56
C VAL A 185 -3.03 -6.68 -23.10
N THR A 186 -3.77 -6.61 -21.98
CA THR A 186 -4.53 -7.75 -21.47
C THR A 186 -5.69 -7.26 -20.59
N ARG A 187 -6.74 -8.08 -20.47
CA ARG A 187 -7.85 -7.83 -19.55
C ARG A 187 -7.46 -8.31 -18.15
N LEU A 188 -7.91 -7.57 -17.13
CA LEU A 188 -7.68 -7.91 -15.73
C LEU A 188 -9.01 -8.25 -15.04
N PRO A 189 -9.03 -9.19 -14.08
CA PRO A 189 -10.23 -9.53 -13.33
C PRO A 189 -10.80 -8.31 -12.61
N SER A 190 -12.03 -7.91 -12.94
CA SER A 190 -12.70 -6.72 -12.39
C SER A 190 -14.15 -6.96 -11.96
N ARG A 191 -14.71 -8.14 -12.21
CA ARG A 191 -16.04 -8.52 -11.71
C ARG A 191 -16.00 -8.56 -10.17
N ILE A 192 -16.94 -7.92 -9.50
CA ILE A 192 -17.04 -7.74 -8.04
C ILE A 192 -15.94 -6.82 -7.47
N ASN A 193 -14.74 -6.93 -7.85
CA ASN A 193 -13.57 -6.07 -7.63
C ASN A 193 -13.44 -5.46 -6.22
N HIS A 194 -13.49 -6.31 -5.18
CA HIS A 194 -13.38 -5.89 -3.78
C HIS A 194 -12.01 -5.23 -3.51
N HIS A 195 -10.92 -5.92 -3.86
CA HIS A 195 -9.59 -5.32 -3.95
C HIS A 195 -9.36 -4.91 -5.41
N TRP A 196 -9.61 -3.64 -5.68
CA TRP A 196 -9.64 -3.11 -7.05
C TRP A 196 -8.27 -2.70 -7.57
N THR A 197 -7.33 -2.43 -6.69
CA THR A 197 -5.97 -1.98 -7.04
C THR A 197 -5.26 -3.01 -7.91
N LYS A 198 -4.52 -2.51 -8.90
CA LYS A 198 -3.70 -3.31 -9.79
C LYS A 198 -2.29 -2.73 -9.75
N SER A 199 -1.47 -3.25 -8.83
CA SER A 199 -0.05 -2.87 -8.77
C SER A 199 0.68 -3.33 -10.02
N LEU A 200 1.67 -2.57 -10.46
CA LEU A 200 2.41 -2.83 -11.70
C LEU A 200 3.90 -2.59 -11.50
N ALA A 201 4.71 -3.51 -11.99
CA ALA A 201 6.15 -3.33 -12.16
C ALA A 201 6.59 -3.93 -13.50
N ALA A 202 7.69 -3.44 -14.06
CA ALA A 202 8.36 -4.04 -15.21
C ALA A 202 9.59 -4.82 -14.75
N SER A 203 9.96 -5.91 -15.46
CA SER A 203 11.23 -6.57 -15.26
C SER A 203 12.40 -5.65 -15.65
N ALA A 204 13.59 -5.91 -15.11
CA ALA A 204 14.77 -5.08 -15.35
C ALA A 204 15.14 -4.98 -16.83
N ASP A 205 14.92 -6.06 -17.61
CA ASP A 205 15.13 -6.10 -19.05
C ASP A 205 13.95 -5.54 -19.88
N GLY A 206 12.85 -5.18 -19.21
CA GLY A 206 11.62 -4.67 -19.82
C GLY A 206 10.84 -5.69 -20.64
N SER A 207 11.20 -6.98 -20.64
CA SER A 207 10.49 -8.00 -21.41
C SER A 207 9.17 -8.42 -20.80
N LYS A 208 9.03 -8.29 -19.46
CA LYS A 208 7.89 -8.72 -18.67
C LYS A 208 7.29 -7.56 -17.89
N LEU A 209 5.98 -7.67 -17.67
CA LEU A 209 5.23 -6.82 -16.75
C LEU A 209 4.62 -7.70 -15.65
N TYR A 210 4.65 -7.22 -14.42
CA TYR A 210 4.08 -7.91 -13.27
C TYR A 210 2.89 -7.15 -12.75
N VAL A 211 1.73 -7.82 -12.60
CA VAL A 211 0.49 -7.21 -12.10
C VAL A 211 -0.01 -7.95 -10.87
N GLY A 212 -0.16 -7.22 -9.78
CA GLY A 212 -0.82 -7.72 -8.58
C GLY A 212 -2.34 -7.63 -8.70
N VAL A 213 -3.03 -8.73 -8.46
CA VAL A 213 -4.49 -8.82 -8.50
C VAL A 213 -5.01 -9.34 -7.16
N GLY A 214 -5.61 -8.46 -6.38
CA GLY A 214 -6.13 -8.82 -5.06
C GLY A 214 -7.42 -9.65 -5.11
N SER A 215 -7.74 -10.34 -4.01
CA SER A 215 -8.94 -11.17 -3.85
C SER A 215 -10.25 -10.37 -3.96
N ASN A 216 -11.36 -11.05 -4.18
CA ASN A 216 -12.71 -10.47 -4.15
C ASN A 216 -13.37 -10.50 -2.77
N SER A 217 -12.74 -11.15 -1.80
CA SER A 217 -13.30 -11.38 -0.48
C SER A 217 -12.23 -11.30 0.60
N ASN A 218 -12.64 -11.37 1.86
CA ASN A 218 -11.71 -11.43 2.98
C ASN A 218 -11.06 -12.82 3.11
N VAL A 219 -11.85 -13.90 3.03
CA VAL A 219 -11.42 -15.28 3.24
C VAL A 219 -12.12 -16.30 2.30
N GLY A 220 -12.58 -15.88 1.14
CA GLY A 220 -13.34 -16.73 0.23
C GLY A 220 -14.84 -16.80 0.55
N GLU A 221 -15.36 -15.92 1.39
CA GLU A 221 -16.76 -15.92 1.85
C GLU A 221 -17.81 -15.60 0.77
N ARG A 222 -17.35 -15.33 -0.45
CA ARG A 222 -18.21 -15.10 -1.62
C ARG A 222 -18.23 -16.29 -2.58
N GLY A 223 -17.57 -17.41 -2.20
CA GLY A 223 -17.31 -18.56 -3.06
C GLY A 223 -15.97 -18.45 -3.78
N MET A 224 -15.33 -19.59 -4.05
CA MET A 224 -14.03 -19.62 -4.72
C MET A 224 -14.12 -19.36 -6.22
N GLU A 225 -15.29 -19.52 -6.81
CA GLU A 225 -15.54 -19.21 -8.22
C GLU A 225 -15.35 -17.73 -8.58
N VAL A 226 -15.60 -16.83 -7.62
CA VAL A 226 -15.37 -15.39 -7.83
C VAL A 226 -13.91 -14.98 -7.58
N GLU A 227 -13.10 -15.91 -7.06
CA GLU A 227 -11.68 -15.72 -6.79
C GLU A 227 -10.78 -16.25 -7.93
N GLN A 228 -11.38 -16.78 -8.98
CA GLN A 228 -10.60 -17.24 -10.13
C GLN A 228 -9.70 -16.10 -10.66
N ASP A 229 -8.43 -16.40 -10.91
CA ASP A 229 -7.39 -15.46 -11.37
C ASP A 229 -7.13 -14.27 -10.43
N ARG A 230 -7.48 -14.42 -9.16
CA ARG A 230 -7.30 -13.42 -8.10
C ARG A 230 -6.45 -13.94 -6.95
N ALA A 231 -6.08 -13.04 -6.04
CA ALA A 231 -5.09 -13.28 -4.99
C ALA A 231 -3.78 -13.83 -5.57
N VAL A 232 -3.29 -13.17 -6.63
CA VAL A 232 -2.17 -13.62 -7.46
C VAL A 232 -1.29 -12.45 -7.89
N VAL A 233 -0.06 -12.79 -8.29
CA VAL A 233 0.77 -11.91 -9.13
C VAL A 233 0.87 -12.56 -10.51
N TRP A 234 0.48 -11.81 -11.52
CA TRP A 234 0.63 -12.21 -12.93
C TRP A 234 1.96 -11.73 -13.48
N GLU A 235 2.62 -12.60 -14.25
CA GLU A 235 3.67 -12.26 -15.19
C GLU A 235 3.03 -12.18 -16.58
N ILE A 236 3.24 -11.05 -17.26
CA ILE A 236 2.64 -10.75 -18.56
C ILE A 236 3.77 -10.52 -19.55
N ASP A 237 3.76 -11.21 -20.67
CA ASP A 237 4.63 -10.90 -21.79
C ASP A 237 4.26 -9.55 -22.38
N ARG A 238 5.19 -8.60 -22.37
CA ARG A 238 4.94 -7.20 -22.75
C ARG A 238 4.46 -7.03 -24.18
N GLN A 239 4.93 -7.89 -25.10
CA GLN A 239 4.61 -7.75 -26.53
C GLN A 239 3.30 -8.44 -26.89
N THR A 240 3.06 -9.63 -26.35
CA THR A 240 1.92 -10.47 -26.73
C THR A 240 0.72 -10.32 -25.80
N GLY A 241 0.92 -9.84 -24.56
CA GLY A 241 -0.09 -9.82 -23.52
C GLY A 241 -0.43 -11.18 -22.91
N ALA A 242 0.25 -12.26 -23.35
CA ALA A 242 0.12 -13.56 -22.74
C ALA A 242 0.58 -13.53 -21.28
N HIS A 243 -0.16 -14.20 -20.41
CA HIS A 243 0.09 -14.12 -18.97
C HIS A 243 -0.02 -15.47 -18.27
N ARG A 244 0.62 -15.58 -17.11
CA ARG A 244 0.51 -16.68 -16.16
C ARG A 244 0.57 -16.17 -14.73
N ALA A 245 -0.01 -16.89 -13.79
CA ALA A 245 0.20 -16.62 -12.38
C ALA A 245 1.59 -17.15 -11.96
N ILE A 246 2.44 -16.27 -11.40
CA ILE A 246 3.74 -16.65 -10.84
C ILE A 246 3.69 -16.84 -9.33
N ALA A 247 2.72 -16.23 -8.65
CA ALA A 247 2.48 -16.44 -7.23
C ALA A 247 0.99 -16.47 -6.98
N THR A 248 0.54 -17.38 -6.11
CA THR A 248 -0.87 -17.57 -5.76
C THR A 248 -1.07 -17.53 -4.24
N GLY A 249 -2.32 -17.38 -3.79
CA GLY A 249 -2.61 -17.26 -2.36
C GLY A 249 -2.02 -15.99 -1.71
N ILE A 250 -1.63 -15.01 -2.51
CA ILE A 250 -1.15 -13.71 -2.08
C ILE A 250 -2.33 -12.73 -2.07
N ARG A 251 -2.95 -12.55 -0.89
CA ARG A 251 -4.30 -12.01 -0.76
C ARG A 251 -4.55 -10.69 -1.48
N ASN A 252 -3.74 -9.67 -1.23
CA ASN A 252 -3.88 -8.36 -1.86
C ASN A 252 -2.51 -7.69 -2.06
N PRO A 253 -1.80 -8.00 -3.15
CA PRO A 253 -0.50 -7.41 -3.48
C PRO A 253 -0.69 -5.98 -4.00
N THR A 254 -0.56 -5.01 -3.10
CA THR A 254 -0.94 -3.61 -3.33
C THR A 254 0.15 -2.76 -3.96
N ALA A 255 1.41 -3.15 -3.84
CA ALA A 255 2.52 -2.56 -4.57
C ALA A 255 3.53 -3.64 -4.97
N LEU A 256 4.14 -3.46 -6.14
CA LEU A 256 5.19 -4.29 -6.69
C LEU A 256 6.41 -3.42 -7.00
N ALA A 257 7.61 -3.92 -6.71
CA ALA A 257 8.86 -3.25 -7.06
C ALA A 257 9.98 -4.28 -7.29
N ILE A 258 10.92 -3.93 -8.17
CA ILE A 258 12.15 -4.71 -8.37
C ILE A 258 13.19 -4.26 -7.35
N GLU A 259 13.74 -5.20 -6.60
CA GLU A 259 14.84 -4.96 -5.68
C GLU A 259 16.14 -4.84 -6.48
N PRO A 260 16.90 -3.72 -6.32
CA PRO A 260 17.96 -3.37 -7.27
C PRO A 260 19.24 -4.22 -7.18
N VAL A 261 19.49 -4.92 -6.08
CA VAL A 261 20.71 -5.74 -5.90
C VAL A 261 20.57 -7.11 -6.57
N THR A 262 19.43 -7.77 -6.36
CA THR A 262 19.15 -9.13 -6.83
C THR A 262 18.27 -9.18 -8.07
N ASN A 263 17.67 -8.05 -8.47
CA ASN A 263 16.58 -7.96 -9.44
C ASN A 263 15.36 -8.82 -9.09
N GLY A 264 15.19 -9.15 -7.81
CA GLY A 264 14.03 -9.88 -7.32
C GLY A 264 12.77 -9.00 -7.35
N LEU A 265 11.63 -9.60 -7.72
CA LEU A 265 10.34 -8.94 -7.60
C LEU A 265 9.85 -9.03 -6.15
N TRP A 266 9.46 -7.91 -5.58
CA TRP A 266 8.93 -7.80 -4.22
C TRP A 266 7.53 -7.18 -4.20
N SER A 267 6.76 -7.54 -3.19
CA SER A 267 5.42 -6.99 -2.97
C SER A 267 5.19 -6.66 -1.50
N VAL A 268 4.44 -5.58 -1.24
CA VAL A 268 3.72 -5.40 0.03
C VAL A 268 2.30 -5.90 -0.14
N VAL A 269 1.80 -6.58 0.89
CA VAL A 269 0.54 -7.32 0.85
C VAL A 269 -0.31 -7.01 2.06
N ASN A 270 -1.58 -6.68 1.80
CA ASN A 270 -2.57 -6.55 2.86
C ASN A 270 -3.20 -7.90 3.16
N GLU A 271 -3.07 -8.32 4.39
CA GLU A 271 -3.63 -9.58 4.89
C GLU A 271 -5.08 -9.45 5.35
N ARG A 272 -5.64 -10.58 5.79
CA ARG A 272 -7.05 -10.72 6.14
C ARG A 272 -7.42 -10.07 7.46
N ASP A 273 -8.66 -9.69 7.54
CA ASP A 273 -9.30 -9.16 8.73
C ASP A 273 -9.97 -10.28 9.56
N GLU A 274 -10.41 -9.95 10.77
CA GLU A 274 -11.32 -10.73 11.61
C GLU A 274 -10.70 -11.98 12.29
N LEU A 275 -9.38 -12.06 12.41
CA LEU A 275 -8.70 -13.04 13.28
C LEU A 275 -8.24 -12.42 14.61
N GLY A 276 -8.55 -11.17 14.83
CA GLY A 276 -8.20 -10.38 16.00
C GLY A 276 -7.50 -9.07 15.64
N PRO A 277 -7.42 -8.13 16.59
CA PRO A 277 -6.83 -6.81 16.34
C PRO A 277 -5.31 -6.85 16.15
N ARG A 278 -4.66 -7.96 16.51
CA ARG A 278 -3.22 -8.18 16.43
C ARG A 278 -2.84 -9.29 15.43
N LEU A 279 -3.80 -9.70 14.55
CA LEU A 279 -3.60 -10.78 13.59
C LEU A 279 -4.47 -10.53 12.34
N VAL A 280 -3.95 -10.58 11.10
CA VAL A 280 -2.65 -11.05 10.64
C VAL A 280 -1.77 -9.83 10.34
N PRO A 281 -0.44 -9.91 10.50
CA PRO A 281 0.45 -8.86 10.02
C PRO A 281 0.35 -8.71 8.50
N ASP A 282 0.23 -7.47 8.02
CA ASP A 282 0.57 -7.13 6.65
C ASP A 282 2.06 -7.35 6.44
N TYR A 283 2.51 -7.63 5.21
CA TYR A 283 3.88 -8.07 5.02
C TYR A 283 4.54 -7.55 3.74
N LEU A 284 5.86 -7.58 3.75
CA LEU A 284 6.74 -7.41 2.60
C LEU A 284 7.36 -8.77 2.27
N THR A 285 7.29 -9.19 1.00
CA THR A 285 7.83 -10.49 0.58
C THR A 285 8.38 -10.45 -0.83
N GLN A 286 9.41 -11.26 -1.10
CA GLN A 286 9.85 -11.57 -2.44
C GLN A 286 8.77 -12.45 -3.11
N VAL A 287 8.34 -12.08 -4.30
CA VAL A 287 7.41 -12.86 -5.12
C VAL A 287 8.22 -13.97 -5.81
N ARG A 288 8.01 -15.22 -5.38
CA ARG A 288 8.74 -16.38 -5.90
C ARG A 288 7.87 -17.11 -6.92
N ASP A 289 8.45 -17.46 -8.06
CA ASP A 289 7.74 -18.20 -9.11
C ASP A 289 7.26 -19.56 -8.60
N GLY A 290 6.00 -19.89 -8.85
CA GLY A 290 5.34 -21.11 -8.40
C GLY A 290 4.93 -21.10 -6.91
N ALA A 291 5.20 -20.04 -6.13
CA ALA A 291 4.90 -20.02 -4.70
C ALA A 291 3.41 -19.83 -4.42
N PHE A 292 2.96 -20.50 -3.33
CA PHE A 292 1.64 -20.30 -2.72
C PHE A 292 1.81 -19.64 -1.35
N TYR A 293 1.16 -18.48 -1.11
CA TYR A 293 1.30 -17.67 0.11
C TYR A 293 0.17 -17.90 1.14
N GLY A 294 -0.66 -18.91 0.94
CA GLY A 294 -1.58 -19.45 1.93
C GLY A 294 -3.04 -19.02 1.78
N TRP A 295 -3.36 -17.80 1.34
CA TRP A 295 -4.74 -17.35 1.23
C TRP A 295 -5.58 -18.21 0.26
N PRO A 296 -6.84 -18.60 0.60
CA PRO A 296 -7.57 -18.28 1.82
C PRO A 296 -7.36 -19.28 2.95
N TYR A 297 -6.66 -20.40 2.74
CA TYR A 297 -6.63 -21.59 3.61
C TYR A 297 -5.70 -21.47 4.81
N SER A 298 -4.66 -20.65 4.67
CA SER A 298 -3.72 -20.34 5.73
C SER A 298 -3.25 -18.89 5.65
N TYR A 299 -2.56 -18.42 6.69
CA TYR A 299 -1.99 -17.09 6.75
C TYR A 299 -0.57 -17.18 7.31
N TYR A 300 0.27 -16.24 6.92
CA TYR A 300 1.67 -16.12 7.33
C TYR A 300 2.37 -17.50 7.33
N GLY A 301 2.37 -18.16 6.17
CA GLY A 301 2.81 -19.53 5.98
C GLY A 301 1.69 -20.56 6.29
N ARG A 302 1.99 -21.54 7.13
CA ARG A 302 1.12 -22.71 7.35
C ARG A 302 0.13 -22.58 8.51
N ASN A 303 -0.11 -21.37 9.03
CA ASN A 303 -1.11 -21.15 10.08
C ASN A 303 -2.52 -21.28 9.48
N VAL A 304 -3.23 -22.34 9.82
CA VAL A 304 -4.55 -22.64 9.22
C VAL A 304 -5.57 -21.56 9.55
N ASP A 305 -6.31 -21.09 8.54
CA ASP A 305 -7.53 -20.31 8.77
C ASP A 305 -8.75 -21.23 8.85
N PRO A 306 -9.38 -21.36 10.03
CA PRO A 306 -10.51 -22.27 10.21
C PRO A 306 -11.78 -21.82 9.48
N ARG A 307 -11.82 -20.61 8.93
CA ARG A 307 -13.01 -20.06 8.23
C ARG A 307 -13.05 -20.39 6.74
N ALA A 308 -11.92 -20.78 6.14
CA ALA A 308 -11.87 -21.17 4.74
C ALA A 308 -12.44 -22.57 4.55
N HIS A 309 -13.46 -22.74 3.73
CA HIS A 309 -14.09 -24.05 3.47
C HIS A 309 -14.31 -24.27 1.96
N PRO A 310 -14.12 -25.53 1.46
CA PRO A 310 -13.52 -26.65 2.19
C PRO A 310 -12.04 -26.39 2.51
N GLN A 311 -11.54 -27.00 3.56
CA GLN A 311 -10.10 -26.92 3.90
C GLN A 311 -9.26 -27.62 2.82
N ARG A 312 -8.04 -27.11 2.58
CA ARG A 312 -7.08 -27.62 1.60
C ARG A 312 -5.71 -27.87 2.28
N PRO A 313 -5.60 -28.93 3.12
CA PRO A 313 -4.35 -29.23 3.82
C PRO A 313 -3.18 -29.50 2.86
N ASP A 314 -3.46 -29.99 1.66
CA ASP A 314 -2.50 -30.15 0.58
C ASP A 314 -1.84 -28.81 0.19
N LEU A 315 -2.62 -27.76 0.01
CA LEU A 315 -2.12 -26.41 -0.29
C LEU A 315 -1.44 -25.79 0.93
N VAL A 316 -2.02 -25.93 2.12
CA VAL A 316 -1.43 -25.40 3.36
C VAL A 316 -0.02 -25.96 3.59
N ALA A 317 0.20 -27.25 3.27
CA ALA A 317 1.53 -27.88 3.39
C ALA A 317 2.60 -27.25 2.49
N THR A 318 2.20 -26.60 1.39
CA THR A 318 3.11 -25.90 0.45
C THR A 318 3.23 -24.40 0.72
N ALA A 319 2.41 -23.85 1.64
CA ALA A 319 2.37 -22.42 1.87
C ALA A 319 3.71 -21.86 2.36
N VAL A 320 4.17 -20.81 1.69
CA VAL A 320 5.42 -20.10 1.99
C VAL A 320 5.13 -18.99 3.01
N ALA A 321 5.97 -18.87 4.03
CA ALA A 321 5.93 -17.73 4.93
C ALA A 321 6.49 -16.49 4.24
N PRO A 322 5.89 -15.30 4.47
CA PRO A 322 6.43 -14.02 4.02
C PRO A 322 7.81 -13.74 4.62
N ASP A 323 8.61 -12.93 3.90
CA ASP A 323 9.98 -12.61 4.33
C ASP A 323 10.03 -11.59 5.49
N TYR A 324 9.01 -10.73 5.65
CA TYR A 324 9.06 -9.63 6.62
C TYR A 324 7.66 -9.14 7.00
N ALA A 325 7.38 -9.06 8.28
CA ALA A 325 6.14 -8.50 8.81
C ALA A 325 6.23 -6.98 8.98
N LEU A 326 5.16 -6.28 8.62
CA LEU A 326 5.02 -4.82 8.75
C LEU A 326 4.17 -4.42 9.97
N GLY A 327 3.54 -5.40 10.62
CA GLY A 327 2.58 -5.18 11.69
C GLY A 327 1.14 -5.42 11.26
N SER A 328 0.27 -5.73 12.22
CA SER A 328 -1.11 -6.11 11.92
C SER A 328 -1.94 -4.90 11.49
N HIS A 329 -2.60 -5.05 10.35
CA HIS A 329 -3.59 -4.10 9.82
C HIS A 329 -3.04 -2.70 9.52
N VAL A 330 -1.75 -2.56 9.20
CA VAL A 330 -1.15 -1.26 8.84
C VAL A 330 -1.59 -0.78 7.46
N ALA A 331 -2.17 -1.65 6.64
CA ALA A 331 -2.61 -1.39 5.27
C ALA A 331 -1.46 -0.84 4.40
N ALA A 332 -0.42 -1.66 4.20
CA ALA A 332 0.70 -1.31 3.34
C ALA A 332 0.24 -1.18 1.87
N LEU A 333 0.39 0.00 1.26
CA LEU A 333 -0.09 0.32 -0.09
C LEU A 333 1.01 0.82 -1.03
N GLY A 334 2.17 1.21 -0.53
CA GLY A 334 3.29 1.73 -1.31
C GLY A 334 4.57 0.99 -1.03
N LEU A 335 5.39 0.78 -2.06
CA LEU A 335 6.70 0.17 -1.98
C LEU A 335 7.65 0.83 -2.98
N SER A 336 8.81 1.28 -2.51
CA SER A 336 9.87 1.77 -3.36
C SER A 336 11.22 1.43 -2.77
N PHE A 337 12.07 0.76 -3.55
CA PHE A 337 13.45 0.52 -3.15
C PHE A 337 14.33 1.74 -3.39
N VAL A 338 15.35 1.86 -2.57
CA VAL A 338 16.41 2.83 -2.77
C VAL A 338 17.32 2.38 -3.90
N THR A 339 17.70 3.32 -4.75
CA THR A 339 18.70 3.13 -5.81
C THR A 339 19.77 4.21 -5.67
N GLY A 340 20.94 4.03 -6.34
CA GLY A 340 22.00 5.02 -6.35
C GLY A 340 22.61 5.33 -4.97
N GLY A 341 22.63 4.36 -4.03
CA GLY A 341 23.17 4.55 -2.69
C GLY A 341 22.29 5.41 -1.75
N GLY A 342 21.08 5.74 -2.18
CA GLY A 342 20.06 6.42 -1.39
C GLY A 342 20.52 7.76 -0.80
N TRP A 343 20.10 7.99 0.44
CA TRP A 343 20.52 9.16 1.21
C TRP A 343 21.86 8.94 1.96
N GLY A 344 22.43 7.73 1.83
CA GLY A 344 23.64 7.31 2.54
C GLY A 344 23.36 6.86 3.99
N GLY A 345 24.41 6.35 4.66
CA GLY A 345 24.31 5.86 6.03
C GLY A 345 23.23 4.81 6.21
N ALA A 346 22.31 5.04 7.15
CA ALA A 346 21.23 4.10 7.48
C ALA A 346 20.15 3.94 6.39
N PHE A 347 20.19 4.77 5.32
CA PHE A 347 19.22 4.77 4.22
C PHE A 347 19.89 4.45 2.87
N SER A 348 20.96 3.68 2.89
CA SER A 348 21.73 3.34 1.67
C SER A 348 21.18 2.14 0.91
N GLU A 349 20.60 1.16 1.61
CA GLU A 349 20.01 -0.05 1.03
C GLU A 349 18.74 -0.42 1.80
N GLY A 350 17.61 -0.51 1.12
CA GLY A 350 16.33 -0.85 1.73
C GLY A 350 15.13 -0.36 0.96
N ALA A 351 13.97 -0.42 1.61
CA ALA A 351 12.69 -0.09 1.03
C ALA A 351 11.91 0.93 1.88
N PHE A 352 11.27 1.87 1.22
CA PHE A 352 10.22 2.71 1.79
C PHE A 352 8.88 2.02 1.61
N VAL A 353 8.08 1.97 2.67
CA VAL A 353 6.73 1.40 2.67
C VAL A 353 5.73 2.43 3.15
N GLY A 354 4.72 2.71 2.35
CA GLY A 354 3.59 3.56 2.72
C GLY A 354 2.52 2.74 3.44
N GLU A 355 2.27 3.04 4.72
CA GLU A 355 1.26 2.40 5.56
C GLU A 355 0.04 3.31 5.68
N HIS A 356 -1.04 2.95 4.98
CA HIS A 356 -2.26 3.75 4.88
C HIS A 356 -3.04 3.87 6.20
N GLY A 357 -2.90 2.87 7.07
CA GLY A 357 -3.44 2.86 8.41
C GLY A 357 -4.69 2.01 8.61
N SER A 358 -4.83 1.54 9.85
CA SER A 358 -5.84 0.58 10.28
C SER A 358 -7.26 1.16 10.38
N TRP A 359 -8.24 0.26 10.34
CA TRP A 359 -9.66 0.56 10.61
C TRP A 359 -10.32 -0.48 11.54
N ASN A 360 -9.68 -1.64 11.72
CA ASN A 360 -10.21 -2.84 12.36
C ASN A 360 -9.51 -3.19 13.67
N ARG A 361 -8.98 -2.18 14.35
CA ARG A 361 -8.39 -2.28 15.69
C ARG A 361 -8.64 -0.99 16.48
N GLN A 362 -8.62 -1.04 17.82
CA GLN A 362 -8.90 0.12 18.68
C GLN A 362 -7.69 1.07 18.76
N ASP A 363 -6.50 0.52 18.88
CA ASP A 363 -5.24 1.26 18.77
C ASP A 363 -4.86 1.40 17.30
N LEU A 364 -4.89 2.62 16.79
CA LEU A 364 -4.56 2.88 15.39
C LEU A 364 -3.11 2.46 15.09
N ALA A 365 -2.91 1.79 13.95
CA ALA A 365 -1.60 1.37 13.45
C ALA A 365 -1.42 1.81 11.99
N GLY A 366 -0.17 1.92 11.54
CA GLY A 366 0.15 2.52 10.25
C GLY A 366 0.02 4.04 10.30
N TYR A 367 -0.56 4.67 9.27
CA TYR A 367 -0.65 6.12 9.10
C TYR A 367 0.74 6.77 9.09
N LYS A 368 1.69 6.16 8.39
CA LYS A 368 3.09 6.60 8.34
C LYS A 368 3.80 6.04 7.11
N VAL A 369 5.00 6.48 6.88
CA VAL A 369 5.95 5.83 5.97
C VAL A 369 7.06 5.25 6.82
N VAL A 370 7.35 3.96 6.61
CA VAL A 370 8.42 3.27 7.28
C VAL A 370 9.57 2.97 6.32
N TRP A 371 10.77 2.90 6.87
CA TRP A 371 11.96 2.39 6.23
C TRP A 371 12.23 0.97 6.70
N VAL A 372 12.31 0.03 5.77
CA VAL A 372 12.75 -1.35 6.01
C VAL A 372 14.19 -1.48 5.51
N PRO A 373 15.18 -1.66 6.40
CA PRO A 373 16.57 -1.83 5.98
C PRO A 373 16.74 -3.16 5.25
N PHE A 374 17.65 -3.17 4.26
CA PHE A 374 18.06 -4.37 3.54
C PHE A 374 19.58 -4.55 3.66
N ALA A 375 20.03 -5.75 3.44
CA ALA A 375 21.43 -6.11 3.30
C ALA A 375 21.56 -7.26 2.29
N GLY A 376 22.28 -7.03 1.20
CA GLY A 376 22.44 -8.03 0.12
C GLY A 376 21.11 -8.43 -0.52
N GLY A 377 20.18 -7.48 -0.71
CA GLY A 377 18.88 -7.72 -1.33
C GLY A 377 17.86 -8.43 -0.43
N ARG A 378 18.09 -8.48 0.89
CA ARG A 378 17.20 -9.10 1.87
C ARG A 378 16.88 -8.13 3.01
N PRO A 379 15.63 -8.13 3.53
CA PRO A 379 15.29 -7.29 4.67
C PRO A 379 16.10 -7.69 5.91
N SER A 380 16.52 -6.68 6.69
CA SER A 380 17.38 -6.84 7.85
C SER A 380 16.95 -5.89 8.97
N GLY A 381 16.94 -6.39 10.23
CA GLY A 381 16.57 -5.57 11.39
C GLY A 381 15.10 -5.13 11.42
N GLU A 382 14.80 -4.18 12.31
CA GLU A 382 13.45 -3.68 12.55
C GLU A 382 13.12 -2.49 11.62
N PRO A 383 11.82 -2.27 11.28
CA PRO A 383 11.40 -1.12 10.51
C PRO A 383 11.60 0.16 11.33
N ARG A 384 11.87 1.27 10.64
CA ARG A 384 12.06 2.58 11.26
C ARG A 384 11.03 3.56 10.74
N ASP A 385 10.41 4.31 11.62
CA ASP A 385 9.51 5.39 11.23
C ASP A 385 10.30 6.48 10.51
N LEU A 386 9.85 6.83 9.30
CA LEU A 386 10.48 7.88 8.49
C LEU A 386 9.60 9.12 8.39
N VAL A 387 8.32 8.95 8.03
CA VAL A 387 7.39 10.08 7.94
C VAL A 387 6.18 9.76 8.79
N THR A 388 5.91 10.63 9.75
CA THR A 388 4.86 10.48 10.76
C THR A 388 3.97 11.72 10.84
N GLY A 389 3.08 11.78 11.83
CA GLY A 389 2.20 12.93 12.04
C GLY A 389 0.91 12.90 11.22
N PHE A 390 0.65 11.81 10.50
CA PHE A 390 -0.61 11.62 9.76
C PHE A 390 -1.81 11.43 10.70
N ILE A 391 -1.57 11.01 11.94
CA ILE A 391 -2.54 11.09 13.04
C ILE A 391 -2.17 12.27 13.91
N GLY A 392 -3.11 13.18 14.12
CA GLY A 392 -2.96 14.31 15.03
C GLY A 392 -3.07 13.89 16.50
N PRO A 393 -2.66 14.76 17.44
CA PRO A 393 -2.77 14.51 18.87
C PRO A 393 -4.21 14.32 19.33
N ASP A 394 -5.19 14.80 18.57
CA ASP A 394 -6.63 14.60 18.77
C ASP A 394 -7.17 13.25 18.24
N GLY A 395 -6.29 12.38 17.74
CA GLY A 395 -6.61 11.07 17.18
C GLY A 395 -7.30 11.12 15.81
N LYS A 396 -7.35 12.28 15.15
CA LYS A 396 -7.89 12.42 13.80
C LYS A 396 -6.80 12.27 12.75
N ALA A 397 -7.19 11.85 11.54
CA ALA A 397 -6.29 11.69 10.42
C ALA A 397 -6.15 13.00 9.64
N ARG A 398 -4.93 13.50 9.53
CA ARG A 398 -4.56 14.62 8.67
C ARG A 398 -4.33 14.16 7.24
N GLY A 399 -3.84 12.93 7.07
CA GLY A 399 -3.55 12.31 5.80
C GLY A 399 -3.45 10.79 5.93
N ARG A 400 -3.28 10.10 4.79
CA ARG A 400 -3.08 8.65 4.71
C ARG A 400 -2.12 8.33 3.56
N PRO A 401 -0.89 7.85 3.84
CA PRO A 401 0.08 7.50 2.80
C PRO A 401 -0.41 6.33 1.94
N VAL A 402 -0.18 6.41 0.63
CA VAL A 402 -0.46 5.35 -0.33
C VAL A 402 0.83 5.01 -1.08
N GLY A 403 0.99 5.53 -2.29
CA GLY A 403 2.19 5.33 -3.09
C GLY A 403 3.39 6.05 -2.47
N VAL A 404 4.54 5.40 -2.52
CA VAL A 404 5.83 5.99 -2.22
C VAL A 404 6.76 5.74 -3.40
N LEU A 405 7.60 6.73 -3.73
CA LEU A 405 8.51 6.65 -4.88
C LEU A 405 9.82 7.37 -4.56
N TYR A 406 10.91 6.63 -4.51
CA TYR A 406 12.24 7.20 -4.37
C TYR A 406 12.82 7.57 -5.74
N ASP A 407 13.21 8.82 -5.89
CA ASP A 407 13.88 9.37 -7.07
C ASP A 407 15.36 9.62 -6.74
N ALA A 408 16.23 8.74 -7.25
CA ALA A 408 17.65 8.78 -6.96
C ALA A 408 18.35 10.07 -7.49
N PRO A 409 18.08 10.53 -8.72
CA PRO A 409 18.68 11.77 -9.23
C PRO A 409 18.41 12.98 -8.35
N ARG A 410 17.20 13.13 -7.83
CA ARG A 410 16.82 14.23 -6.94
C ARG A 410 17.09 13.93 -5.47
N ARG A 411 17.47 12.69 -5.14
CA ARG A 411 17.57 12.20 -3.75
C ARG A 411 16.30 12.52 -2.96
N ALA A 412 15.15 12.32 -3.57
CA ALA A 412 13.84 12.68 -3.05
C ALA A 412 12.94 11.46 -2.89
N LEU A 413 12.15 11.43 -1.83
CA LEU A 413 11.04 10.48 -1.67
C LEU A 413 9.72 11.24 -1.86
N PHE A 414 8.95 10.83 -2.85
CA PHE A 414 7.58 11.30 -3.06
C PHE A 414 6.60 10.38 -2.35
N ILE A 415 5.54 10.96 -1.77
CA ILE A 415 4.51 10.25 -1.00
C ILE A 415 3.15 10.75 -1.45
N ALA A 416 2.32 9.88 -1.99
CA ALA A 416 0.93 10.18 -2.29
C ALA A 416 0.08 10.04 -1.02
N ASP A 417 -0.73 11.04 -0.72
CA ASP A 417 -1.66 11.09 0.41
C ASP A 417 -3.07 11.24 -0.12
N ASP A 418 -3.83 10.15 -0.13
CA ASP A 418 -5.16 10.10 -0.74
C ASP A 418 -6.26 10.73 0.11
N LEU A 419 -6.01 10.94 1.41
CA LEU A 419 -6.96 11.59 2.29
C LEU A 419 -6.88 13.11 2.16
N SER A 420 -5.67 13.66 2.16
CA SER A 420 -5.45 15.11 1.98
C SER A 420 -5.34 15.53 0.51
N ASN A 421 -5.35 14.57 -0.43
CA ASN A 421 -5.22 14.82 -1.87
C ASN A 421 -3.92 15.55 -2.24
N THR A 422 -2.82 15.19 -1.55
CA THR A 422 -1.52 15.85 -1.62
C THR A 422 -0.44 14.86 -2.06
N VAL A 423 0.56 15.34 -2.78
CA VAL A 423 1.86 14.67 -2.93
C VAL A 423 2.89 15.42 -2.11
N TRP A 424 3.54 14.70 -1.20
CA TRP A 424 4.63 15.19 -0.37
C TRP A 424 5.98 14.81 -0.97
N ARG A 425 7.02 15.63 -0.73
CA ARG A 425 8.42 15.39 -1.09
C ARG A 425 9.29 15.48 0.15
N VAL A 426 10.06 14.43 0.42
CA VAL A 426 11.09 14.40 1.48
C VAL A 426 12.47 14.43 0.83
N THR A 427 13.34 15.29 1.30
CA THR A 427 14.75 15.40 0.87
C THR A 427 15.67 15.54 2.07
N PRO A 428 16.98 15.23 1.96
CA PRO A 428 17.95 15.69 2.94
C PRO A 428 17.88 17.22 3.08
N ALA A 429 17.91 17.71 4.31
CA ALA A 429 17.96 19.16 4.55
C ALA A 429 19.28 19.72 4.03
N VAL A 430 19.20 20.85 3.34
CA VAL A 430 20.40 21.57 2.93
C VAL A 430 21.08 22.11 4.19
N THR A 431 22.22 21.56 4.55
CA THR A 431 23.09 22.17 5.57
C THR A 431 23.73 23.41 4.93
N THR A 432 23.18 24.59 5.19
CA THR A 432 23.93 25.83 4.97
C THR A 432 25.17 25.76 5.87
N ALA A 433 26.31 25.49 5.28
CA ALA A 433 27.58 25.71 5.98
C ALA A 433 27.55 27.15 6.51
N ALA A 434 27.66 27.31 7.83
CA ALA A 434 27.77 28.63 8.43
C ALA A 434 28.94 29.34 7.72
N ALA A 435 28.62 30.42 7.03
CA ALA A 435 29.64 31.29 6.45
C ALA A 435 30.52 31.73 7.61
N GLY A 436 31.72 31.13 7.69
CA GLY A 436 32.70 31.49 8.67
C GLY A 436 33.04 32.97 8.49
N THR A 437 32.60 33.80 9.41
CA THR A 437 33.06 35.17 9.53
C THR A 437 34.53 35.12 9.88
N GLY A 438 35.38 35.05 8.85
CA GLY A 438 36.79 35.32 8.95
C GLY A 438 36.98 36.80 9.30
N ARG A 439 37.07 37.10 10.59
CA ARG A 439 37.52 38.38 11.07
C ARG A 439 39.01 38.45 10.79
N ALA A 440 39.40 39.10 9.68
CA ALA A 440 40.74 39.56 9.48
C ALA A 440 41.06 40.57 10.58
N ARG A 441 42.00 40.23 11.46
CA ARG A 441 42.69 41.21 12.30
C ARG A 441 43.89 41.68 11.50
N GLY A 442 43.83 42.93 11.02
CA GLY A 442 45.00 43.74 10.66
C GLY A 442 45.65 44.33 11.90
#